data_52a81e9a36dc3647caec74cb12b12bca
#
_entry.id   52a81e9a36dc3647caec74cb12b12bca
#
_cell.length_a   1.000
_cell.length_b   1.000
_cell.length_c   1.000
_cell.angle_alpha   90.00
_cell.angle_beta   90.00
_cell.angle_gamma   90.00
#
_symmetry.space_group_name_H-M   'P 1'
#
loop_
_entity.id
_entity.type
_entity.pdbx_description
1 polymer ?
#
loop_
_entity_poly.entity_id
_entity_poly.type
_entity_poly.pdbx_seq_one_letter_code
_entity_poly.pdbx_strand_id
1 'polypeptide(L)'
;NQGDVLIKARQASDLLGATKMDRPEWTTVDPITKQVYCTLTNNSNRGQPGQPFMDAANPRSNNTMGQIIRWQEKGDLDAAKFSWDHLVLAGDRTLKRSEAQGNIQGDTFGSPDGLWVDPRGVLWIQTDVSTSTLGKGDYVNMPNNQMLACDPTAPGGPQIRRFLVGPNGCEITGITATADLKTFFINIQHPGEPASERNDPAEPMKISK
;
A
#
# COMPACT_ATOMS: atom_id res chain seq x y z
N ASN A 1 -31.12 7.64 10.82
CA ASN A 1 -30.59 7.33 12.14
C ASN A 1 -29.15 6.82 12.04
N GLN A 2 -28.46 6.61 13.17
CA GLN A 2 -27.05 6.17 13.18
C GLN A 2 -26.86 4.81 12.49
N GLY A 3 -27.82 3.88 12.65
CA GLY A 3 -27.76 2.58 11.97
C GLY A 3 -27.77 2.71 10.45
N ASP A 4 -28.59 3.59 9.89
CA ASP A 4 -28.61 3.84 8.44
C ASP A 4 -27.29 4.41 7.94
N VAL A 5 -26.66 5.30 8.69
CA VAL A 5 -25.33 5.88 8.34
C VAL A 5 -24.28 4.78 8.33
N LEU A 6 -24.27 3.88 9.32
CA LEU A 6 -23.29 2.79 9.39
C LEU A 6 -23.49 1.78 8.26
N ILE A 7 -24.73 1.41 7.94
CA ILE A 7 -25.03 0.48 6.83
C ILE A 7 -24.71 1.11 5.48
N LYS A 8 -24.97 2.41 5.32
CA LYS A 8 -24.77 3.18 4.07
C LYS A 8 -23.56 4.09 4.13
N ALA A 9 -22.51 3.71 4.85
CA ALA A 9 -21.33 4.55 5.11
C ALA A 9 -20.70 5.13 3.83
N ARG A 10 -20.63 4.33 2.75
CA ARG A 10 -20.14 4.79 1.44
C ARG A 10 -20.97 5.94 0.86
N GLN A 11 -22.30 5.79 0.88
CA GLN A 11 -23.20 6.84 0.38
C GLN A 11 -23.20 8.08 1.28
N ALA A 12 -23.10 7.90 2.60
CA ALA A 12 -22.96 8.99 3.55
C ALA A 12 -21.67 9.78 3.32
N SER A 13 -20.56 9.09 3.08
CA SER A 13 -19.27 9.70 2.74
C SER A 13 -19.34 10.51 1.44
N ASP A 14 -20.01 9.97 0.42
CA ASP A 14 -20.22 10.68 -0.86
C ASP A 14 -21.04 11.97 -0.68
N LEU A 15 -22.12 11.92 0.11
CA LEU A 15 -22.97 13.07 0.41
C LEU A 15 -22.21 14.17 1.17
N LEU A 16 -21.28 13.80 2.03
CA LEU A 16 -20.44 14.73 2.79
C LEU A 16 -19.23 15.23 1.99
N GLY A 17 -19.02 14.76 0.78
CA GLY A 17 -17.87 15.12 -0.04
C GLY A 17 -16.53 14.62 0.54
N ALA A 18 -16.53 13.45 1.17
CA ALA A 18 -15.30 12.86 1.71
C ALA A 18 -14.24 12.70 0.62
N THR A 19 -12.97 12.86 0.98
CA THR A 19 -11.83 12.72 0.08
C THR A 19 -11.84 11.34 -0.61
N LYS A 20 -11.80 11.33 -1.93
CA LYS A 20 -11.73 10.11 -2.74
C LYS A 20 -10.29 9.59 -2.74
N MET A 21 -10.04 8.55 -1.98
CA MET A 21 -8.72 7.95 -1.82
C MET A 21 -8.33 7.05 -2.99
N ASP A 22 -7.00 6.94 -3.26
CA ASP A 22 -6.44 6.07 -4.29
C ASP A 22 -6.36 4.61 -3.82
N ARG A 23 -7.49 3.90 -3.83
CA ARG A 23 -7.62 2.51 -3.40
C ARG A 23 -7.02 2.29 -1.99
N PRO A 24 -7.69 2.78 -0.93
CA PRO A 24 -7.27 2.47 0.44
C PRO A 24 -7.45 0.97 0.70
N GLU A 25 -6.40 0.31 1.19
CA GLU A 25 -6.40 -1.13 1.45
C GLU A 25 -6.23 -1.41 2.95
N TRP A 26 -5.01 -1.43 3.43
CA TRP A 26 -4.74 -1.79 4.81
C TRP A 26 -4.50 -0.58 5.71
N THR A 27 -4.96 -0.72 6.96
CA THR A 27 -4.63 0.20 8.05
C THR A 27 -3.98 -0.57 9.19
N THR A 28 -3.03 0.08 9.87
CA THR A 28 -2.39 -0.45 11.08
C THR A 28 -2.10 0.68 12.05
N VAL A 29 -2.05 0.35 13.33
CA VAL A 29 -1.73 1.31 14.40
C VAL A 29 -0.42 0.91 15.05
N ASP A 30 0.50 1.87 15.16
CA ASP A 30 1.72 1.68 15.93
C ASP A 30 1.39 1.51 17.42
N PRO A 31 1.73 0.38 18.04
CA PRO A 31 1.41 0.12 19.43
C PRO A 31 2.16 1.05 20.40
N ILE A 32 3.26 1.67 19.95
CA ILE A 32 4.11 2.57 20.76
C ILE A 32 3.63 4.02 20.64
N THR A 33 3.63 4.55 19.41
CA THR A 33 3.34 5.96 19.15
C THR A 33 1.86 6.27 18.99
N LYS A 34 1.01 5.26 18.78
CA LYS A 34 -0.41 5.37 18.43
C LYS A 34 -0.65 6.04 17.06
N GLN A 35 0.38 6.23 16.27
CA GLN A 35 0.25 6.72 14.91
C GLN A 35 -0.43 5.67 14.04
N VAL A 36 -1.35 6.09 13.20
CA VAL A 36 -2.07 5.22 12.26
C VAL A 36 -1.46 5.34 10.88
N TYR A 37 -1.33 4.24 10.17
CA TYR A 37 -0.86 4.17 8.79
C TYR A 37 -1.93 3.58 7.89
N CYS A 38 -2.01 4.06 6.65
CA CYS A 38 -2.92 3.51 5.64
C CYS A 38 -2.22 3.49 4.28
N THR A 39 -2.32 2.35 3.60
CA THR A 39 -1.88 2.24 2.21
C THR A 39 -2.94 2.79 1.26
N LEU A 40 -2.47 3.53 0.26
CA LEU A 40 -3.22 3.91 -0.93
C LEU A 40 -2.49 3.26 -2.11
N THR A 41 -3.00 2.11 -2.57
CA THR A 41 -2.26 1.19 -3.42
C THR A 41 -1.88 1.78 -4.77
N ASN A 42 -2.83 2.29 -5.52
CA ASN A 42 -2.63 3.00 -6.78
C ASN A 42 -3.96 3.52 -7.34
N ASN A 43 -3.90 4.41 -8.32
CA ASN A 43 -5.07 4.83 -9.12
C ASN A 43 -4.61 5.44 -10.45
N SER A 44 -4.47 4.61 -11.47
CA SER A 44 -4.10 5.07 -12.82
C SER A 44 -5.13 6.01 -13.46
N ASN A 45 -6.36 6.03 -12.95
CA ASN A 45 -7.41 6.92 -13.44
C ASN A 45 -7.41 8.31 -12.78
N ARG A 46 -6.64 8.54 -11.71
CA ARG A 46 -6.58 9.85 -11.03
C ARG A 46 -6.22 10.95 -12.02
N GLY A 47 -7.04 12.01 -12.07
CA GLY A 47 -6.85 13.15 -12.98
C GLY A 47 -7.31 12.94 -14.42
N GLN A 48 -7.87 11.78 -14.76
CA GLN A 48 -8.49 11.57 -16.08
C GLN A 48 -9.85 12.25 -16.18
N PRO A 49 -10.36 12.55 -17.40
CA PRO A 49 -11.69 13.13 -17.57
C PRO A 49 -12.77 12.30 -16.86
N GLY A 50 -13.59 12.96 -16.05
CA GLY A 50 -14.66 12.33 -15.27
C GLY A 50 -14.19 11.55 -14.03
N GLN A 51 -12.91 11.57 -13.71
CA GLN A 51 -12.32 10.92 -12.53
C GLN A 51 -11.92 11.98 -11.48
N PRO A 52 -11.71 11.58 -10.22
CA PRO A 52 -11.26 12.50 -9.18
C PRO A 52 -9.94 13.20 -9.57
N PHE A 53 -9.88 14.53 -9.33
CA PHE A 53 -8.64 15.30 -9.48
C PHE A 53 -7.63 14.98 -8.38
N MET A 54 -6.40 15.45 -8.58
CA MET A 54 -5.37 15.42 -7.54
C MET A 54 -5.82 16.30 -6.37
N ASP A 55 -5.46 15.87 -5.18
CA ASP A 55 -5.68 16.58 -3.91
C ASP A 55 -4.52 16.35 -2.95
N ALA A 56 -4.60 16.90 -1.75
CA ALA A 56 -3.52 16.78 -0.79
C ALA A 56 -3.19 15.33 -0.40
N ALA A 57 -4.17 14.44 -0.33
CA ALA A 57 -3.95 13.03 0.00
C ALA A 57 -3.52 12.19 -1.20
N ASN A 58 -3.87 12.64 -2.41
CA ASN A 58 -3.62 11.94 -3.68
C ASN A 58 -2.94 12.91 -4.66
N PRO A 59 -1.64 13.20 -4.46
CA PRO A 59 -0.99 14.34 -5.13
C PRO A 59 -0.59 14.07 -6.58
N ARG A 60 -0.71 12.84 -7.06
CA ARG A 60 -0.21 12.43 -8.39
C ARG A 60 -1.34 12.04 -9.32
N SER A 61 -1.34 12.58 -10.55
CA SER A 61 -2.17 12.07 -11.63
C SER A 61 -1.65 10.71 -12.10
N ASN A 62 -2.53 9.89 -12.69
CA ASN A 62 -2.15 8.55 -13.17
C ASN A 62 -1.22 7.84 -12.17
N ASN A 63 -1.67 7.77 -10.92
CA ASN A 63 -0.87 7.29 -9.80
C ASN A 63 -0.73 5.77 -9.84
N THR A 64 0.24 5.27 -10.57
CA THR A 64 0.51 3.82 -10.68
C THR A 64 1.22 3.25 -9.47
N MET A 65 1.92 4.09 -8.69
CA MET A 65 2.84 3.64 -7.64
C MET A 65 2.24 3.61 -6.24
N GLY A 66 1.23 4.45 -5.97
CA GLY A 66 0.63 4.54 -4.65
C GLY A 66 1.48 5.28 -3.60
N GLN A 67 0.97 5.36 -2.40
CA GLN A 67 1.58 6.03 -1.25
C GLN A 67 1.11 5.40 0.06
N ILE A 68 1.78 5.76 1.14
CA ILE A 68 1.36 5.45 2.50
C ILE A 68 1.14 6.78 3.21
N ILE A 69 -0.06 7.01 3.70
CA ILE A 69 -0.39 8.14 4.59
C ILE A 69 -0.30 7.69 6.05
N ARG A 70 -0.04 8.64 6.91
CA ARG A 70 -0.10 8.44 8.37
C ARG A 70 -0.82 9.59 9.03
N TRP A 71 -1.43 9.32 10.16
CA TRP A 71 -2.06 10.37 10.96
C TRP A 71 -1.97 10.09 12.45
N GLN A 72 -2.17 11.16 13.22
CA GLN A 72 -2.20 11.16 14.67
C GLN A 72 -3.43 11.93 15.13
N GLU A 73 -4.29 11.30 15.92
CA GLU A 73 -5.41 11.97 16.55
C GLU A 73 -4.92 13.06 17.53
N LYS A 74 -5.68 14.17 17.60
CA LYS A 74 -5.41 15.28 18.51
C LYS A 74 -6.23 15.12 19.78
N GLY A 75 -5.75 14.34 20.73
CA GLY A 75 -6.42 14.04 21.99
C GLY A 75 -6.63 12.54 22.15
N ASP A 76 -7.86 12.14 22.47
CA ASP A 76 -8.21 10.73 22.61
C ASP A 76 -8.27 10.02 21.25
N LEU A 77 -8.19 8.68 21.25
CA LEU A 77 -8.15 7.87 20.04
C LEU A 77 -9.45 7.90 19.20
N ASP A 78 -10.51 8.51 19.72
CA ASP A 78 -11.78 8.78 19.04
C ASP A 78 -11.94 10.23 18.59
N ALA A 79 -10.87 11.03 18.65
CA ALA A 79 -10.93 12.45 18.30
C ALA A 79 -11.31 12.63 16.81
N ALA A 80 -12.25 13.56 16.56
CA ALA A 80 -12.69 13.90 15.21
C ALA A 80 -11.68 14.74 14.41
N LYS A 81 -10.56 15.12 15.04
CA LYS A 81 -9.49 15.92 14.41
C LYS A 81 -8.15 15.23 14.57
N PHE A 82 -7.38 15.20 13.50
CA PHE A 82 -6.05 14.61 13.45
C PHE A 82 -5.11 15.46 12.59
N SER A 83 -3.83 15.31 12.80
CA SER A 83 -2.78 15.77 11.87
C SER A 83 -2.32 14.60 11.02
N TRP A 84 -2.01 14.85 9.76
CA TRP A 84 -1.61 13.80 8.85
C TRP A 84 -0.56 14.30 7.85
N ASP A 85 0.20 13.37 7.30
CA ASP A 85 1.11 13.59 6.18
C ASP A 85 1.29 12.30 5.35
N HIS A 86 2.09 12.38 4.30
CA HIS A 86 2.58 11.19 3.60
C HIS A 86 3.80 10.64 4.33
N LEU A 87 3.72 9.39 4.81
CA LEU A 87 4.93 8.68 5.24
C LEU A 87 5.89 8.54 4.07
N VAL A 88 5.37 8.12 2.93
CA VAL A 88 6.15 7.91 1.71
C VAL A 88 5.26 7.97 0.47
N LEU A 89 5.77 8.56 -0.60
CA LEU A 89 5.29 8.36 -1.96
C LEU A 89 6.10 7.21 -2.56
N ALA A 90 5.42 6.11 -2.88
CA ALA A 90 6.06 4.95 -3.50
C ALA A 90 6.50 5.25 -4.94
N GLY A 91 7.46 4.50 -5.46
CA GLY A 91 7.97 4.67 -6.82
C GLY A 91 9.49 4.76 -6.90
N ASP A 92 10.00 4.63 -8.10
CA ASP A 92 11.43 4.67 -8.39
C ASP A 92 11.85 6.04 -8.92
N ARG A 93 12.79 6.70 -8.24
CA ARG A 93 13.30 8.04 -8.61
C ARG A 93 13.96 8.09 -10.00
N THR A 94 14.37 6.94 -10.54
CA THR A 94 15.04 6.85 -11.83
C THR A 94 14.10 6.81 -13.02
N LEU A 95 12.79 6.68 -12.77
CA LEU A 95 11.81 6.66 -13.84
C LEU A 95 11.69 8.00 -14.54
N LYS A 96 11.38 7.96 -15.84
CA LYS A 96 11.22 9.17 -16.66
C LYS A 96 9.94 9.94 -16.32
N ARG A 97 8.88 9.21 -15.98
CA ARG A 97 7.58 9.79 -15.65
C ARG A 97 7.58 10.29 -14.21
N SER A 98 7.45 11.60 -14.04
CA SER A 98 7.52 12.27 -12.72
C SER A 98 6.48 11.75 -11.73
N GLU A 99 5.27 11.43 -12.22
CA GLU A 99 4.18 10.92 -11.40
C GLU A 99 4.42 9.49 -10.86
N ALA A 100 5.38 8.76 -11.44
CA ALA A 100 5.81 7.45 -10.96
C ALA A 100 7.08 7.53 -10.08
N GLN A 101 7.69 8.70 -9.97
CA GLN A 101 8.83 8.89 -9.07
C GLN A 101 8.34 8.98 -7.62
N GLY A 102 9.04 8.28 -6.73
CA GLY A 102 8.78 8.31 -5.30
C GLY A 102 9.82 9.13 -4.53
N ASN A 103 9.63 9.22 -3.22
CA ASN A 103 10.58 9.84 -2.29
C ASN A 103 11.22 8.83 -1.31
N ILE A 104 11.18 7.54 -1.64
CA ILE A 104 11.68 6.45 -0.81
C ILE A 104 13.17 6.66 -0.49
N GLN A 105 13.52 6.44 0.79
CA GLN A 105 14.90 6.29 1.24
C GLN A 105 15.17 4.80 1.49
N GLY A 106 15.96 4.16 0.61
CA GLY A 106 16.24 2.72 0.67
C GLY A 106 15.76 1.97 -0.56
N ASP A 107 15.20 0.78 -0.36
CA ASP A 107 14.76 -0.10 -1.45
C ASP A 107 13.41 0.34 -2.00
N THR A 108 13.32 0.46 -3.33
CA THR A 108 12.14 0.93 -4.03
C THR A 108 11.02 -0.11 -4.06
N PHE A 109 9.79 0.37 -3.99
CA PHE A 109 8.57 -0.42 -4.17
C PHE A 109 7.45 0.44 -4.79
N GLY A 110 6.40 -0.22 -5.23
CA GLY A 110 5.16 0.40 -5.67
C GLY A 110 3.96 -0.44 -5.27
N SER A 111 2.76 0.11 -5.39
CA SER A 111 1.50 -0.54 -5.00
C SER A 111 1.54 -1.11 -3.58
N PRO A 112 1.76 -0.28 -2.53
CA PRO A 112 1.67 -0.75 -1.16
C PRO A 112 0.25 -1.23 -0.86
N ASP A 113 0.15 -2.38 -0.20
CA ASP A 113 -1.12 -3.01 0.14
C ASP A 113 -1.14 -3.43 1.61
N GLY A 114 -0.60 -4.59 1.97
CA GLY A 114 -0.56 -5.07 3.33
C GLY A 114 0.32 -4.22 4.27
N LEU A 115 -0.16 -3.99 5.49
CA LEU A 115 0.56 -3.27 6.54
C LEU A 115 0.44 -3.97 7.89
N TRP A 116 1.53 -3.97 8.62
CA TRP A 116 1.54 -4.33 10.05
C TRP A 116 2.67 -3.61 10.78
N VAL A 117 2.38 -3.02 11.93
CA VAL A 117 3.43 -2.53 12.84
C VAL A 117 3.68 -3.56 13.92
N ASP A 118 4.90 -4.04 14.01
CA ASP A 118 5.26 -5.00 15.04
C ASP A 118 5.44 -4.33 16.43
N PRO A 119 5.49 -5.10 17.53
CA PRO A 119 5.63 -4.53 18.87
C PRO A 119 6.90 -3.68 19.09
N ARG A 120 7.88 -3.74 18.18
CA ARG A 120 9.09 -2.90 18.22
C ARG A 120 8.96 -1.60 17.47
N GLY A 121 7.82 -1.35 16.79
CA GLY A 121 7.59 -0.17 15.97
C GLY A 121 8.09 -0.31 14.53
N VAL A 122 8.49 -1.50 14.08
CA VAL A 122 8.84 -1.73 12.67
C VAL A 122 7.57 -1.86 11.85
N LEU A 123 7.42 -1.01 10.85
CA LEU A 123 6.31 -1.08 9.89
C LEU A 123 6.68 -2.04 8.75
N TRP A 124 5.92 -3.11 8.63
CA TRP A 124 6.02 -4.09 7.55
C TRP A 124 5.07 -3.69 6.43
N ILE A 125 5.59 -3.65 5.20
CA ILE A 125 4.86 -3.23 4.00
C ILE A 125 4.89 -4.38 3.01
N GLN A 126 3.73 -4.71 2.44
CA GLN A 126 3.58 -5.72 1.40
C GLN A 126 3.03 -5.07 0.15
N THR A 127 3.35 -5.62 -1.03
CA THR A 127 2.96 -5.01 -2.30
C THR A 127 2.02 -5.91 -3.11
N ASP A 128 1.05 -5.28 -3.78
CA ASP A 128 0.15 -5.88 -4.78
C ASP A 128 0.32 -5.18 -6.13
N VAL A 129 1.42 -5.47 -6.80
CA VAL A 129 1.60 -5.08 -8.19
C VAL A 129 0.97 -6.15 -9.07
N SER A 130 0.06 -5.75 -9.96
CA SER A 130 -0.56 -6.69 -10.90
C SER A 130 0.48 -7.46 -11.71
N THR A 131 0.29 -8.78 -11.84
CA THR A 131 1.16 -9.66 -12.63
C THR A 131 1.34 -9.21 -14.08
N SER A 132 0.34 -8.52 -14.64
CA SER A 132 0.41 -7.97 -16.00
C SER A 132 1.40 -6.80 -16.14
N THR A 133 1.75 -6.13 -15.04
CA THR A 133 2.60 -4.92 -15.01
C THR A 133 3.97 -5.15 -14.36
N LEU A 134 4.14 -6.21 -13.58
CA LEU A 134 5.44 -6.57 -12.98
C LEU A 134 6.55 -6.59 -14.03
N GLY A 135 7.65 -5.89 -13.77
CA GLY A 135 8.80 -5.79 -14.66
C GLY A 135 8.58 -4.99 -15.95
N LYS A 136 7.47 -4.24 -16.05
CA LYS A 136 7.12 -3.48 -17.26
C LYS A 136 6.71 -2.05 -16.93
N GLY A 137 6.86 -1.13 -17.91
CA GLY A 137 6.44 0.26 -17.77
C GLY A 137 7.05 0.92 -16.54
N ASP A 138 6.23 1.53 -15.69
CA ASP A 138 6.69 2.14 -14.44
C ASP A 138 7.27 1.13 -13.45
N TYR A 139 6.97 -0.16 -13.60
CA TYR A 139 7.46 -1.26 -12.75
C TYR A 139 8.66 -2.01 -13.36
N VAL A 140 9.33 -1.45 -14.36
CA VAL A 140 10.46 -2.10 -15.07
C VAL A 140 11.56 -2.58 -14.12
N ASN A 141 11.79 -1.89 -13.01
CA ASN A 141 12.78 -2.23 -11.99
C ASN A 141 12.19 -3.04 -10.81
N MET A 142 10.94 -3.45 -10.90
CA MET A 142 10.21 -4.19 -9.87
C MET A 142 9.56 -5.43 -10.48
N PRO A 143 10.35 -6.50 -10.72
CA PRO A 143 9.85 -7.68 -11.44
C PRO A 143 8.97 -8.59 -10.59
N ASN A 144 8.98 -8.43 -9.26
CA ASN A 144 8.21 -9.26 -8.33
C ASN A 144 7.60 -8.41 -7.22
N ASN A 145 6.51 -8.90 -6.65
CA ASN A 145 5.97 -8.38 -5.41
C ASN A 145 6.91 -8.69 -4.24
N GLN A 146 6.87 -7.86 -3.22
CA GLN A 146 7.88 -7.85 -2.18
C GLN A 146 7.28 -7.47 -0.83
N MET A 147 8.03 -7.78 0.21
CA MET A 147 7.79 -7.34 1.57
C MET A 147 8.99 -6.54 2.06
N LEU A 148 8.71 -5.41 2.70
CA LEU A 148 9.71 -4.47 3.16
C LEU A 148 9.52 -4.18 4.66
N ALA A 149 10.62 -3.90 5.33
CA ALA A 149 10.66 -3.38 6.69
C ALA A 149 10.97 -1.87 6.64
N CYS A 150 10.22 -1.09 7.38
CA CYS A 150 10.39 0.36 7.48
C CYS A 150 10.56 0.76 8.95
N ASP A 151 11.59 1.56 9.25
CA ASP A 151 11.65 2.36 10.47
C ASP A 151 11.01 3.72 10.15
N PRO A 152 9.75 3.98 10.58
CA PRO A 152 9.05 5.21 10.26
C PRO A 152 9.56 6.40 11.08
N THR A 153 10.37 6.15 12.11
CA THR A 153 10.88 7.15 13.06
C THR A 153 12.36 7.45 12.88
N ALA A 154 13.01 6.84 11.89
CA ALA A 154 14.44 7.00 11.65
C ALA A 154 14.83 8.49 11.48
N PRO A 155 15.94 8.93 12.10
CA PRO A 155 16.48 10.27 11.86
C PRO A 155 16.74 10.52 10.38
N GLY A 156 16.20 11.60 9.84
CA GLY A 156 16.33 11.94 8.41
C GLY A 156 15.24 11.37 7.51
N GLY A 157 14.25 10.70 8.08
CA GLY A 157 13.07 10.18 7.40
C GLY A 157 13.01 8.65 7.34
N PRO A 158 11.86 8.11 6.90
CA PRO A 158 11.61 6.68 6.92
C PRO A 158 12.67 5.90 6.15
N GLN A 159 13.28 4.91 6.80
CA GLN A 159 14.27 4.02 6.18
C GLN A 159 13.59 2.71 5.80
N ILE A 160 13.63 2.35 4.52
CA ILE A 160 12.92 1.20 3.95
C ILE A 160 13.91 0.19 3.42
N ARG A 161 13.77 -1.08 3.84
CA ARG A 161 14.62 -2.19 3.44
C ARG A 161 13.80 -3.37 2.97
N ARG A 162 14.18 -3.94 1.83
CA ARG A 162 13.57 -5.16 1.30
C ARG A 162 13.93 -6.34 2.18
N PHE A 163 12.91 -7.00 2.71
CA PHE A 163 13.06 -8.19 3.54
C PHE A 163 12.88 -9.47 2.73
N LEU A 164 11.86 -9.49 1.85
CA LEU A 164 11.51 -10.66 1.06
C LEU A 164 11.06 -10.25 -0.33
N VAL A 165 11.36 -11.09 -1.31
CA VAL A 165 10.84 -11.01 -2.68
C VAL A 165 10.02 -12.26 -2.93
N GLY A 166 8.79 -12.08 -3.41
CA GLY A 166 7.91 -13.18 -3.75
C GLY A 166 8.35 -13.92 -5.01
N PRO A 167 7.87 -15.16 -5.22
CA PRO A 167 8.00 -15.84 -6.50
C PRO A 167 7.31 -15.06 -7.63
N ASN A 168 7.64 -15.39 -8.87
CA ASN A 168 7.02 -14.76 -10.03
C ASN A 168 5.50 -14.96 -10.02
N GLY A 169 4.77 -13.92 -10.43
CA GLY A 169 3.33 -13.97 -10.57
C GLY A 169 2.58 -14.20 -9.25
N CYS A 170 3.13 -13.74 -8.14
CA CYS A 170 2.44 -13.79 -6.85
C CYS A 170 2.16 -12.39 -6.31
N GLU A 171 1.27 -12.33 -5.35
CA GLU A 171 1.09 -11.20 -4.44
C GLU A 171 1.61 -11.60 -3.04
N ILE A 172 2.14 -10.65 -2.28
CA ILE A 172 2.49 -10.86 -0.88
C ILE A 172 1.39 -10.26 -0.02
N THR A 173 0.67 -11.12 0.70
CA THR A 173 -0.46 -10.70 1.53
C THR A 173 -0.26 -11.16 2.97
N GLY A 174 -0.74 -10.35 3.90
CA GLY A 174 -0.80 -10.69 5.31
C GLY A 174 0.53 -11.14 5.93
N ILE A 175 0.75 -10.70 7.14
CA ILE A 175 1.88 -11.10 7.98
C ILE A 175 1.39 -11.28 9.40
N THR A 176 1.90 -12.29 10.09
CA THR A 176 1.84 -12.41 11.55
C THR A 176 3.14 -13.00 12.07
N ALA A 177 3.41 -12.81 13.34
CA ALA A 177 4.62 -13.31 13.96
C ALA A 177 4.32 -13.98 15.30
N THR A 178 5.24 -14.86 15.74
CA THR A 178 5.24 -15.35 17.12
C THR A 178 5.50 -14.21 18.10
N ALA A 179 5.06 -14.37 19.34
CA ALA A 179 5.20 -13.33 20.37
C ALA A 179 6.66 -12.92 20.63
N ASP A 180 7.62 -13.83 20.40
CA ASP A 180 9.06 -13.55 20.51
C ASP A 180 9.68 -12.96 19.23
N LEU A 181 8.87 -12.73 18.19
CA LEU A 181 9.25 -12.16 16.89
C LEU A 181 10.37 -12.95 16.16
N LYS A 182 10.53 -14.24 16.46
CA LYS A 182 11.54 -15.07 15.80
C LYS A 182 11.01 -15.82 14.59
N THR A 183 9.70 -15.97 14.48
CA THR A 183 9.05 -16.65 13.37
C THR A 183 7.98 -15.77 12.77
N PHE A 184 8.01 -15.61 11.44
CA PHE A 184 7.02 -14.88 10.67
C PHE A 184 6.22 -15.85 9.81
N PHE A 185 4.92 -15.66 9.74
CA PHE A 185 4.02 -16.33 8.82
C PHE A 185 3.56 -15.30 7.78
N ILE A 186 3.74 -15.62 6.52
CA ILE A 186 3.45 -14.73 5.39
C ILE A 186 2.61 -15.51 4.37
N ASN A 187 1.60 -14.89 3.81
CA ASN A 187 0.83 -15.49 2.73
C ASN A 187 1.43 -15.09 1.38
N ILE A 188 1.55 -16.08 0.50
CA ILE A 188 1.88 -15.92 -0.91
C ILE A 188 0.61 -16.22 -1.70
N GLN A 189 0.00 -15.20 -2.30
CA GLN A 189 -1.24 -15.31 -3.05
C GLN A 189 -0.93 -15.46 -4.54
N HIS A 190 -1.70 -16.27 -5.24
CA HIS A 190 -1.58 -16.53 -6.68
C HIS A 190 -0.17 -16.95 -7.15
N PRO A 191 0.56 -17.86 -6.47
CA PRO A 191 1.92 -18.18 -6.84
C PRO A 191 1.99 -18.77 -8.25
N GLY A 192 2.71 -18.10 -9.14
CA GLY A 192 2.88 -18.51 -10.54
C GLY A 192 1.70 -18.22 -11.45
N GLU A 193 0.77 -17.35 -11.05
CA GLU A 193 -0.36 -16.97 -11.89
C GLU A 193 0.11 -16.17 -13.12
N PRO A 194 -0.13 -16.66 -14.35
CA PRO A 194 0.22 -15.89 -15.53
C PRO A 194 -0.78 -14.77 -15.77
N ALA A 195 -0.28 -13.61 -16.19
CA ALA A 195 -1.08 -12.40 -16.42
C ALA A 195 -2.24 -12.59 -17.42
N SER A 196 -2.11 -13.54 -18.36
CA SER A 196 -3.07 -13.81 -19.43
C SER A 196 -4.12 -14.88 -19.08
N GLU A 197 -3.93 -15.63 -18.00
CA GLU A 197 -4.71 -16.85 -17.70
C GLU A 197 -5.48 -16.75 -16.36
N ARG A 198 -5.53 -15.55 -15.78
CA ARG A 198 -6.13 -15.29 -14.45
C ARG A 198 -7.58 -15.77 -14.30
N ASN A 199 -8.28 -15.98 -15.41
CA ASN A 199 -9.69 -16.38 -15.43
C ASN A 199 -9.96 -17.59 -16.32
N ASP A 200 -8.97 -18.38 -16.70
CA ASP A 200 -9.20 -19.61 -17.44
C ASP A 200 -9.39 -20.80 -16.49
N PRO A 201 -10.64 -21.27 -16.27
CA PRO A 201 -10.89 -22.41 -15.39
C PRO A 201 -10.37 -23.73 -15.95
N ALA A 202 -9.92 -23.77 -17.20
CA ALA A 202 -9.40 -24.98 -17.86
C ALA A 202 -7.89 -25.19 -17.66
N GLU A 203 -7.15 -24.14 -17.28
CA GLU A 203 -5.72 -24.23 -17.00
C GLU A 203 -5.46 -24.20 -15.49
N PRO A 204 -4.93 -25.29 -14.92
CA PRO A 204 -4.52 -25.25 -13.51
C PRO A 204 -3.37 -24.25 -13.32
N MET A 205 -3.43 -23.50 -12.23
CA MET A 205 -2.39 -22.58 -11.83
C MET A 205 -1.00 -23.22 -11.96
N LYS A 206 -0.15 -22.67 -12.82
CA LYS A 206 1.23 -23.16 -12.97
C LYS A 206 2.05 -22.68 -11.77
N ILE A 207 2.25 -23.56 -10.80
CA ILE A 207 3.14 -23.28 -9.69
C ILE A 207 4.55 -23.07 -10.26
N SER A 208 5.15 -21.90 -10.04
CA SER A 208 6.55 -21.66 -10.40
C SER A 208 7.44 -22.66 -9.64
N LYS A 209 8.26 -23.39 -10.40
CA LYS A 209 9.27 -24.28 -9.80
C LYS A 209 10.42 -23.48 -9.20
#